data_7a052b1997cc4c9b6fe99ec6e80a64dc
#
_entry.id   7a052b1997cc4c9b6fe99ec6e80a64dc
#
_cell.length_a   1.000
_cell.length_b   1.000
_cell.length_c   1.000
_cell.angle_alpha   90.00
_cell.angle_beta   90.00
_cell.angle_gamma   90.00
#
_symmetry.space_group_name_H-M   'P 1'
#
loop_
_entity.id
_entity.type
_entity.pdbx_description
1 polymer ?
#
loop_
_entity_poly.entity_id
_entity_poly.type
_entity_poly.pdbx_seq_one_letter_code
_entity_poly.pdbx_strand_id
1 'polypeptide(L)'
;MKHNQVRQVVFPIITAMIWGSSFVAQSTSTEHIGAYTFNAARSFVGFLALLVVIQIFDAVNRRKQASASPSQEQSAPAESRKTLVIGGICCGFALALACNLQQLGMVAGASAGKTSFITTLYVVLVPICGLFLKKKVSPAVWISVLLGVAGLYCLCIKDDFTIAPSDLLVLLCAFGYTLHILVIDHFTQKVDGIKMSCIQFLTCAVISAVLMLIFEHPTWADITPCIGSILYVGVFSSGVAYTLQILAQKDSNPTIVALLLSLESVFGAVSGAIFLHETMTGKELIGCVLMLIAVVLAQIPFPLKKKAKTA
;
A
#
# COMPACT_ATOMS: atom_id res chain seq x y z
N MET A 1 -0.94 25.62 -3.09
CA MET A 1 -1.68 24.42 -2.65
C MET A 1 -1.70 24.40 -1.13
N LYS A 2 -2.86 24.11 -0.50
CA LYS A 2 -2.95 24.00 0.97
C LYS A 2 -2.10 22.80 1.41
N HIS A 3 -1.39 22.91 2.53
CA HIS A 3 -0.47 21.88 3.06
C HIS A 3 -1.05 20.45 3.07
N ASN A 4 -2.36 20.31 3.31
CA ASN A 4 -3.07 19.03 3.26
C ASN A 4 -3.16 18.42 1.84
N GLN A 5 -3.30 19.23 0.79
CA GLN A 5 -3.41 18.74 -0.59
C GLN A 5 -2.09 18.16 -1.09
N VAL A 6 -0.95 18.77 -0.72
CA VAL A 6 0.38 18.23 -1.07
C VAL A 6 0.55 16.83 -0.46
N ARG A 7 0.22 16.66 0.82
CA ARG A 7 0.32 15.36 1.50
C ARG A 7 -0.56 14.30 0.86
N GLN A 8 -1.80 14.65 0.52
CA GLN A 8 -2.78 13.71 -0.06
C GLN A 8 -2.45 13.25 -1.49
N VAL A 9 -1.61 13.98 -2.21
CA VAL A 9 -1.19 13.63 -3.60
C VAL A 9 0.24 13.11 -3.61
N VAL A 10 1.16 13.82 -2.97
CA VAL A 10 2.60 13.51 -3.05
C VAL A 10 2.92 12.20 -2.31
N PHE A 11 2.32 11.97 -1.13
CA PHE A 11 2.62 10.75 -0.37
C PHE A 11 2.21 9.46 -1.10
N PRO A 12 0.98 9.35 -1.67
CA PRO A 12 0.64 8.17 -2.46
C PRO A 12 1.52 7.95 -3.69
N ILE A 13 1.96 9.04 -4.36
CA ILE A 13 2.86 8.93 -5.51
C ILE A 13 4.22 8.37 -5.08
N ILE A 14 4.82 8.89 -3.99
CA ILE A 14 6.07 8.36 -3.45
C ILE A 14 5.90 6.89 -3.02
N THR A 15 4.77 6.56 -2.38
CA THR A 15 4.42 5.19 -2.03
C THR A 15 4.37 4.30 -3.26
N ALA A 16 3.69 4.72 -4.32
CA ALA A 16 3.59 3.99 -5.57
C ALA A 16 4.96 3.78 -6.25
N MET A 17 5.86 4.77 -6.20
CA MET A 17 7.24 4.62 -6.70
C MET A 17 8.00 3.55 -5.93
N ILE A 18 7.93 3.58 -4.60
CA ILE A 18 8.62 2.60 -3.76
C ILE A 18 8.04 1.20 -3.98
N TRP A 19 6.71 1.07 -4.04
CA TRP A 19 6.08 -0.23 -4.25
C TRP A 19 6.34 -0.79 -5.64
N GLY A 20 6.28 0.03 -6.67
CA GLY A 20 6.60 -0.37 -8.04
C GLY A 20 8.00 -0.97 -8.14
N SER A 21 9.01 -0.29 -7.60
CA SER A 21 10.38 -0.82 -7.56
C SER A 21 10.54 -2.03 -6.64
N SER A 22 9.70 -2.17 -5.61
CA SER A 22 9.73 -3.31 -4.69
C SER A 22 9.29 -4.62 -5.34
N PHE A 23 8.50 -4.60 -6.42
CA PHE A 23 8.11 -5.84 -7.13
C PHE A 23 9.31 -6.57 -7.70
N VAL A 24 10.32 -5.86 -8.20
CA VAL A 24 11.57 -6.46 -8.66
C VAL A 24 12.27 -7.19 -7.52
N ALA A 25 12.44 -6.54 -6.38
CA ALA A 25 13.08 -7.13 -5.20
C ALA A 25 12.27 -8.32 -4.62
N GLN A 26 10.96 -8.27 -4.67
CA GLN A 26 10.09 -9.37 -4.24
C GLN A 26 10.21 -10.57 -5.17
N SER A 27 10.19 -10.34 -6.48
CA SER A 27 10.29 -11.39 -7.50
C SER A 27 11.60 -12.17 -7.39
N THR A 28 12.74 -11.47 -7.27
CA THR A 28 14.05 -12.13 -7.13
C THR A 28 14.17 -12.97 -5.85
N SER A 29 13.40 -12.64 -4.81
CA SER A 29 13.44 -13.41 -3.55
C SER A 29 12.67 -14.73 -3.64
N THR A 30 11.73 -14.89 -4.58
CA THR A 30 10.93 -16.12 -4.71
C THR A 30 11.73 -17.34 -5.14
N GLU A 31 12.92 -17.13 -5.70
CA GLU A 31 13.83 -18.20 -6.12
C GLU A 31 14.55 -18.87 -4.95
N HIS A 32 14.60 -18.22 -3.79
CA HIS A 32 15.41 -18.67 -2.65
C HIS A 32 14.59 -18.96 -1.41
N ILE A 33 13.58 -18.16 -1.13
CA ILE A 33 12.78 -18.29 0.11
C ILE A 33 11.28 -18.25 -0.17
N GLY A 34 10.52 -18.91 0.69
CA GLY A 34 9.07 -18.95 0.62
C GLY A 34 8.41 -17.62 0.97
N ALA A 35 7.11 -17.55 0.71
CA ALA A 35 6.29 -16.35 0.87
C ALA A 35 6.23 -15.87 2.33
N TYR A 36 6.05 -16.79 3.26
CA TYR A 36 5.92 -16.46 4.66
C TYR A 36 7.24 -16.01 5.27
N THR A 37 8.35 -16.65 4.90
CA THR A 37 9.71 -16.26 5.32
C THR A 37 10.03 -14.84 4.88
N PHE A 38 9.80 -14.54 3.60
CA PHE A 38 10.03 -13.19 3.07
C PHE A 38 9.19 -12.14 3.80
N ASN A 39 7.88 -12.40 3.97
CA ASN A 39 6.96 -11.46 4.60
C ASN A 39 7.21 -11.30 6.11
N ALA A 40 7.59 -12.36 6.83
CA ALA A 40 7.99 -12.28 8.22
C ALA A 40 9.23 -11.37 8.39
N ALA A 41 10.28 -11.64 7.60
CA ALA A 41 11.54 -10.91 7.68
C ALA A 41 11.38 -9.42 7.31
N ARG A 42 10.75 -9.10 6.15
CA ARG A 42 10.56 -7.70 5.72
C ARG A 42 9.66 -6.91 6.67
N SER A 43 8.60 -7.55 7.20
CA SER A 43 7.69 -6.89 8.14
C SER A 43 8.36 -6.62 9.49
N PHE A 44 9.20 -7.54 9.94
CA PHE A 44 9.99 -7.33 11.17
C PHE A 44 11.01 -6.21 11.00
N VAL A 45 11.71 -6.14 9.85
CA VAL A 45 12.60 -5.01 9.52
C VAL A 45 11.82 -3.69 9.47
N GLY A 46 10.63 -3.68 8.86
CA GLY A 46 9.75 -2.49 8.83
C GLY A 46 9.32 -2.06 10.22
N PHE A 47 8.96 -3.00 11.08
CA PHE A 47 8.64 -2.73 12.48
C PHE A 47 9.83 -2.08 13.22
N LEU A 48 11.04 -2.63 13.09
CA LEU A 48 12.24 -2.06 13.73
C LEU A 48 12.56 -0.65 13.20
N ALA A 49 12.44 -0.46 11.88
CA ALA A 49 12.64 0.87 11.28
C ALA A 49 11.65 1.91 11.86
N LEU A 50 10.38 1.54 12.01
CA LEU A 50 9.36 2.42 12.59
C LEU A 50 9.56 2.69 14.07
N LEU A 51 10.05 1.72 14.84
CA LEU A 51 10.44 1.96 16.24
C LEU A 51 11.51 3.05 16.34
N VAL A 52 12.53 2.99 15.48
CA VAL A 52 13.59 4.01 15.44
C VAL A 52 12.99 5.37 15.07
N VAL A 53 12.12 5.44 14.07
CA VAL A 53 11.43 6.66 13.67
C VAL A 53 10.62 7.25 14.83
N ILE A 54 9.82 6.44 15.53
CA ILE A 54 9.01 6.88 16.68
C ILE A 54 9.92 7.45 17.78
N GLN A 55 11.02 6.75 18.12
CA GLN A 55 11.95 7.22 19.14
C GLN A 55 12.58 8.56 18.78
N ILE A 56 12.97 8.75 17.51
CA ILE A 56 13.52 10.02 17.03
C ILE A 56 12.47 11.14 17.16
N PHE A 57 11.24 10.91 16.70
CA PHE A 57 10.17 11.90 16.80
C PHE A 57 9.83 12.25 18.27
N ASP A 58 9.75 11.26 19.13
CA ASP A 58 9.49 11.49 20.56
C ASP A 58 10.64 12.26 21.22
N ALA A 59 11.90 11.98 20.89
CA ALA A 59 13.05 12.71 21.40
C ALA A 59 13.05 14.17 20.91
N VAL A 60 12.76 14.43 19.64
CA VAL A 60 12.66 15.78 19.08
C VAL A 60 11.51 16.56 19.73
N ASN A 61 10.34 15.92 19.91
CA ASN A 61 9.19 16.57 20.53
C ASN A 61 9.45 16.92 22.00
N ARG A 62 10.08 16.04 22.76
CA ARG A 62 10.50 16.32 24.16
C ARG A 62 11.46 17.52 24.24
N ARG A 63 12.43 17.62 23.32
CA ARG A 63 13.37 18.76 23.27
C ARG A 63 12.63 20.07 22.96
N LYS A 64 11.68 20.06 22.03
CA LYS A 64 10.85 21.23 21.70
C LYS A 64 9.99 21.69 22.88
N GLN A 65 9.37 20.74 23.59
CA GLN A 65 8.57 21.01 24.79
C GLN A 65 9.43 21.59 25.94
N ALA A 66 10.63 21.07 26.15
CA ALA A 66 11.56 21.58 27.15
C ALA A 66 12.05 23.03 26.85
N SER A 67 11.96 23.44 25.57
CA SER A 67 12.36 24.79 25.12
C SER A 67 11.18 25.77 24.98
N ALA A 68 9.94 25.32 25.14
CA ALA A 68 8.72 26.13 25.02
C ALA A 68 8.30 26.68 26.39
N SER A 69 7.88 27.96 26.45
CA SER A 69 7.31 28.56 27.65
C SER A 69 5.99 27.89 28.06
N PRO A 70 5.67 27.81 29.38
CA PRO A 70 4.55 26.97 29.91
C PRO A 70 3.13 27.34 29.45
N SER A 71 2.94 28.37 28.64
CA SER A 71 1.62 28.96 28.31
C SER A 71 0.95 28.42 27.04
N GLN A 72 1.44 27.37 26.41
CA GLN A 72 0.84 26.76 25.22
C GLN A 72 0.75 25.23 25.28
N GLU A 73 0.31 24.67 26.38
CA GLU A 73 -0.19 23.30 26.40
C GLU A 73 -1.58 23.23 25.74
N GLN A 74 -1.60 23.18 24.42
CA GLN A 74 -2.73 22.58 23.72
C GLN A 74 -2.62 21.07 23.91
N SER A 75 -3.29 20.55 24.93
CA SER A 75 -3.49 19.11 25.12
C SER A 75 -4.25 18.57 23.92
N ALA A 76 -3.53 17.91 22.99
CA ALA A 76 -4.17 17.08 21.98
C ALA A 76 -5.10 16.08 22.71
N PRO A 77 -6.30 15.80 22.17
CA PRO A 77 -7.20 14.83 22.79
C PRO A 77 -6.44 13.53 23.07
N ALA A 78 -6.55 13.02 24.29
CA ALA A 78 -5.84 11.80 24.69
C ALA A 78 -6.25 10.66 23.74
N GLU A 79 -5.30 10.25 22.90
CA GLU A 79 -5.49 9.11 22.00
C GLU A 79 -5.80 7.87 22.82
N SER A 80 -6.92 7.21 22.53
CA SER A 80 -7.25 5.97 23.22
C SER A 80 -6.25 4.88 22.83
N ARG A 81 -5.36 4.52 23.77
CA ARG A 81 -4.39 3.43 23.60
C ARG A 81 -5.05 2.12 23.12
N LYS A 82 -6.26 1.86 23.59
CA LYS A 82 -7.06 0.70 23.15
C LYS A 82 -7.42 0.80 21.68
N THR A 83 -7.88 1.97 21.22
CA THR A 83 -8.23 2.20 19.79
C THR A 83 -7.00 2.08 18.89
N LEU A 84 -5.84 2.61 19.33
CA LEU A 84 -4.59 2.49 18.60
C LEU A 84 -4.17 1.02 18.42
N VAL A 85 -4.18 0.24 19.50
CA VAL A 85 -3.79 -1.18 19.47
C VAL A 85 -4.75 -1.99 18.61
N ILE A 86 -6.06 -1.81 18.77
CA ILE A 86 -7.06 -2.50 17.94
C ILE A 86 -6.88 -2.12 16.47
N GLY A 87 -6.73 -0.83 16.16
CA GLY A 87 -6.52 -0.35 14.79
C GLY A 87 -5.27 -0.97 14.16
N GLY A 88 -4.14 -0.97 14.88
CA GLY A 88 -2.91 -1.57 14.41
C GLY A 88 -3.00 -3.09 14.18
N ILE A 89 -3.67 -3.82 15.08
CA ILE A 89 -3.91 -5.26 14.93
C ILE A 89 -4.83 -5.55 13.73
N CYS A 90 -5.94 -4.83 13.59
CA CYS A 90 -6.85 -5.00 12.45
C CYS A 90 -6.17 -4.70 11.11
N CYS A 91 -5.41 -3.59 11.04
CA CYS A 91 -4.60 -3.26 9.85
C CYS A 91 -3.55 -4.33 9.58
N GLY A 92 -2.84 -4.80 10.61
CA GLY A 92 -1.80 -5.82 10.49
C GLY A 92 -2.34 -7.17 10.05
N PHE A 93 -3.53 -7.57 10.50
CA PHE A 93 -4.19 -8.79 10.04
C PHE A 93 -4.59 -8.70 8.56
N ALA A 94 -5.23 -7.60 8.15
CA ALA A 94 -5.60 -7.37 6.75
C ALA A 94 -4.35 -7.31 5.85
N LEU A 95 -3.28 -6.66 6.32
CA LEU A 95 -2.01 -6.59 5.61
C LEU A 95 -1.33 -7.96 5.50
N ALA A 96 -1.29 -8.75 6.57
CA ALA A 96 -0.72 -10.10 6.55
C ALA A 96 -1.46 -10.99 5.55
N LEU A 97 -2.80 -10.93 5.54
CA LEU A 97 -3.62 -11.66 4.58
C LEU A 97 -3.24 -11.26 3.13
N ALA A 98 -3.22 -9.95 2.85
CA ALA A 98 -2.92 -9.44 1.52
C ALA A 98 -1.49 -9.79 1.07
N CYS A 99 -0.49 -9.50 1.87
CA CYS A 99 0.92 -9.70 1.52
C CYS A 99 1.28 -11.18 1.35
N ASN A 100 0.77 -12.06 2.23
CA ASN A 100 1.07 -13.48 2.11
C ASN A 100 0.39 -14.10 0.89
N LEU A 101 -0.85 -13.74 0.60
CA LEU A 101 -1.53 -14.20 -0.63
C LEU A 101 -0.84 -13.70 -1.90
N GLN A 102 -0.38 -12.43 -1.91
CA GLN A 102 0.37 -11.88 -3.04
C GLN A 102 1.66 -12.64 -3.28
N GLN A 103 2.46 -12.81 -2.25
CA GLN A 103 3.75 -13.48 -2.37
C GLN A 103 3.60 -14.97 -2.68
N LEU A 104 2.57 -15.64 -2.12
CA LEU A 104 2.23 -17.03 -2.49
C LEU A 104 1.86 -17.14 -3.97
N GLY A 105 1.10 -16.19 -4.52
CA GLY A 105 0.80 -16.14 -5.94
C GLY A 105 2.06 -16.03 -6.80
N MET A 106 3.03 -15.20 -6.39
CA MET A 106 4.32 -15.07 -7.08
C MET A 106 5.17 -16.34 -6.98
N VAL A 107 5.27 -16.94 -5.80
CA VAL A 107 5.95 -18.24 -5.60
C VAL A 107 5.29 -19.35 -6.42
N ALA A 108 3.97 -19.31 -6.58
CA ALA A 108 3.21 -20.25 -7.41
C ALA A 108 3.28 -19.96 -8.93
N GLY A 109 4.12 -19.01 -9.35
CA GLY A 109 4.43 -18.72 -10.76
C GLY A 109 3.66 -17.56 -11.39
N ALA A 110 2.92 -16.75 -10.62
CA ALA A 110 2.37 -15.51 -11.17
C ALA A 110 3.49 -14.52 -11.46
N SER A 111 3.58 -14.03 -12.71
CA SER A 111 4.57 -13.03 -13.08
C SER A 111 4.38 -11.72 -12.33
N ALA A 112 5.46 -10.94 -12.14
CA ALA A 112 5.42 -9.66 -11.45
C ALA A 112 4.39 -8.69 -12.09
N GLY A 113 4.34 -8.60 -13.43
CA GLY A 113 3.37 -7.75 -14.13
C GLY A 113 1.92 -8.19 -13.90
N LYS A 114 1.65 -9.51 -13.97
CA LYS A 114 0.31 -10.05 -13.72
C LYS A 114 -0.11 -9.88 -12.26
N THR A 115 0.82 -10.11 -11.33
CA THR A 115 0.60 -9.86 -9.89
C THR A 115 0.29 -8.40 -9.64
N SER A 116 1.04 -7.47 -10.22
CA SER A 116 0.76 -6.04 -10.12
C SER A 116 -0.63 -5.67 -10.64
N PHE A 117 -1.00 -6.15 -11.85
CA PHE A 117 -2.33 -5.90 -12.43
C PHE A 117 -3.46 -6.37 -11.52
N ILE A 118 -3.42 -7.66 -11.12
CA ILE A 118 -4.52 -8.25 -10.36
C ILE A 118 -4.59 -7.64 -8.95
N THR A 119 -3.46 -7.41 -8.30
CA THR A 119 -3.41 -6.72 -6.99
C THR A 119 -4.07 -5.35 -7.09
N THR A 120 -3.71 -4.57 -8.11
CA THR A 120 -4.17 -3.19 -8.27
C THR A 120 -5.67 -3.10 -8.59
N LEU A 121 -6.36 -4.21 -8.86
CA LEU A 121 -7.83 -4.23 -8.95
C LEU A 121 -8.52 -3.74 -7.67
N TYR A 122 -7.79 -3.57 -6.56
CA TYR A 122 -8.31 -2.85 -5.39
C TYR A 122 -8.84 -1.44 -5.76
N VAL A 123 -8.36 -0.83 -6.83
CA VAL A 123 -8.85 0.45 -7.35
C VAL A 123 -10.34 0.42 -7.72
N VAL A 124 -10.84 -0.74 -8.11
CA VAL A 124 -12.27 -0.99 -8.39
C VAL A 124 -12.99 -1.44 -7.12
N LEU A 125 -12.36 -2.33 -6.35
CA LEU A 125 -12.98 -2.94 -5.16
C LEU A 125 -13.19 -1.90 -4.03
N VAL A 126 -12.26 -0.99 -3.82
CA VAL A 126 -12.35 0.06 -2.78
C VAL A 126 -13.60 0.94 -2.95
N PRO A 127 -13.89 1.55 -4.12
CA PRO A 127 -15.11 2.33 -4.28
C PRO A 127 -16.38 1.47 -4.21
N ILE A 128 -16.38 0.23 -4.71
CA ILE A 128 -17.53 -0.68 -4.60
C ILE A 128 -17.83 -0.96 -3.13
N CYS A 129 -16.84 -1.40 -2.35
CA CYS A 129 -17.00 -1.62 -0.91
C CYS A 129 -17.34 -0.32 -0.18
N GLY A 130 -16.80 0.82 -0.62
CA GLY A 130 -17.12 2.14 -0.10
C GLY A 130 -18.60 2.51 -0.22
N LEU A 131 -19.29 2.09 -1.29
CA LEU A 131 -20.74 2.30 -1.45
C LEU A 131 -21.52 1.59 -0.34
N PHE A 132 -21.17 0.35 0.02
CA PHE A 132 -21.78 -0.36 1.14
C PHE A 132 -21.55 0.34 2.49
N LEU A 133 -20.40 1.04 2.61
CA LEU A 133 -20.07 1.89 3.77
C LEU A 133 -20.67 3.31 3.66
N LYS A 134 -21.64 3.53 2.73
CA LYS A 134 -22.31 4.82 2.48
C LYS A 134 -21.35 5.96 2.09
N LYS A 135 -20.17 5.66 1.58
CA LYS A 135 -19.24 6.67 1.06
C LYS A 135 -19.70 7.11 -0.33
N LYS A 136 -19.70 8.42 -0.57
CA LYS A 136 -20.08 8.99 -1.87
C LYS A 136 -18.86 9.02 -2.78
N VAL A 137 -19.00 8.44 -3.96
CA VAL A 137 -18.01 8.47 -5.04
C VAL A 137 -18.58 9.26 -6.21
N SER A 138 -17.83 10.24 -6.70
CA SER A 138 -18.30 11.08 -7.82
C SER A 138 -18.28 10.30 -9.15
N PRO A 139 -19.13 10.63 -10.14
CA PRO A 139 -19.08 10.02 -11.45
C PRO A 139 -17.72 10.13 -12.14
N ALA A 140 -17.01 11.25 -11.94
CA ALA A 140 -15.68 11.45 -12.47
C ALA A 140 -14.67 10.43 -11.95
N VAL A 141 -14.74 10.10 -10.65
CA VAL A 141 -13.88 9.07 -10.05
C VAL A 141 -14.20 7.69 -10.65
N TRP A 142 -15.46 7.37 -10.97
CA TRP A 142 -15.80 6.13 -11.66
C TRP A 142 -15.23 6.08 -13.07
N ILE A 143 -15.27 7.18 -13.84
CA ILE A 143 -14.62 7.26 -15.15
C ILE A 143 -13.12 7.07 -15.00
N SER A 144 -12.50 7.69 -13.99
CA SER A 144 -11.07 7.51 -13.69
C SER A 144 -10.72 6.07 -13.35
N VAL A 145 -11.56 5.38 -12.57
CA VAL A 145 -11.39 3.95 -12.24
C VAL A 145 -11.43 3.09 -13.51
N LEU A 146 -12.40 3.32 -14.40
CA LEU A 146 -12.49 2.58 -15.67
C LEU A 146 -11.28 2.83 -16.57
N LEU A 147 -10.82 4.08 -16.69
CA LEU A 147 -9.60 4.42 -17.42
C LEU A 147 -8.36 3.78 -16.77
N GLY A 148 -8.29 3.78 -15.43
CA GLY A 148 -7.22 3.12 -14.68
C GLY A 148 -7.15 1.63 -14.97
N VAL A 149 -8.29 0.93 -14.95
CA VAL A 149 -8.37 -0.51 -15.28
C VAL A 149 -7.95 -0.77 -16.71
N ALA A 150 -8.39 0.05 -17.67
CA ALA A 150 -7.97 -0.09 -19.08
C ALA A 150 -6.46 0.14 -19.23
N GLY A 151 -5.91 1.15 -18.53
CA GLY A 151 -4.46 1.41 -18.49
C GLY A 151 -3.67 0.25 -17.88
N LEU A 152 -4.12 -0.28 -16.74
CA LEU A 152 -3.52 -1.45 -16.08
C LEU A 152 -3.53 -2.67 -17.01
N TYR A 153 -4.65 -2.92 -17.70
CA TYR A 153 -4.75 -4.01 -18.66
C TYR A 153 -3.69 -3.87 -19.77
N CYS A 154 -3.60 -2.69 -20.36
CA CYS A 154 -2.61 -2.44 -21.43
C CYS A 154 -1.17 -2.57 -20.92
N LEU A 155 -0.90 -2.14 -19.68
CA LEU A 155 0.43 -2.13 -19.09
C LEU A 155 0.91 -3.53 -18.67
N CYS A 156 0.03 -4.32 -18.04
CA CYS A 156 0.46 -5.52 -17.33
C CYS A 156 0.17 -6.84 -18.08
N ILE A 157 -0.77 -6.84 -19.04
CA ILE A 157 -1.14 -8.03 -19.80
C ILE A 157 -0.42 -8.03 -21.15
N LYS A 158 0.64 -8.82 -21.26
CA LYS A 158 1.49 -8.89 -22.47
C LYS A 158 0.89 -9.84 -23.53
N ASP A 159 0.45 -11.03 -23.11
CA ASP A 159 -0.02 -12.12 -23.96
C ASP A 159 -1.50 -12.43 -23.74
N ASP A 160 -1.97 -13.56 -24.28
CA ASP A 160 -3.32 -14.03 -24.08
C ASP A 160 -3.65 -14.15 -22.59
N PHE A 161 -4.81 -13.61 -22.22
CA PHE A 161 -5.28 -13.63 -20.84
C PHE A 161 -5.70 -15.04 -20.42
N THR A 162 -4.76 -15.80 -19.89
CA THR A 162 -5.03 -17.11 -19.28
C THR A 162 -5.12 -16.96 -17.76
N ILE A 163 -6.14 -17.56 -17.14
CA ILE A 163 -6.29 -17.57 -15.69
C ILE A 163 -5.62 -18.82 -15.13
N ALA A 164 -4.56 -18.64 -14.36
CA ALA A 164 -3.88 -19.71 -13.64
C ALA A 164 -4.35 -19.80 -12.18
N PRO A 165 -4.20 -20.93 -11.48
CA PRO A 165 -4.51 -21.03 -10.05
C PRO A 165 -3.75 -20.00 -9.18
N SER A 166 -2.53 -19.64 -9.56
CA SER A 166 -1.74 -18.57 -8.92
C SER A 166 -2.43 -17.20 -8.98
N ASP A 167 -3.18 -16.92 -10.06
CA ASP A 167 -3.90 -15.67 -10.23
C ASP A 167 -5.05 -15.52 -9.24
N LEU A 168 -5.67 -16.65 -8.83
CA LEU A 168 -6.69 -16.63 -7.80
C LEU A 168 -6.15 -16.18 -6.44
N LEU A 169 -4.94 -16.61 -6.08
CA LEU A 169 -4.28 -16.14 -4.86
C LEU A 169 -4.05 -14.63 -4.89
N VAL A 170 -3.61 -14.11 -6.04
CA VAL A 170 -3.41 -12.67 -6.23
C VAL A 170 -4.75 -11.91 -6.25
N LEU A 171 -5.82 -12.50 -6.77
CA LEU A 171 -7.15 -11.89 -6.72
C LEU A 171 -7.66 -11.81 -5.27
N LEU A 172 -7.48 -12.85 -4.49
CA LEU A 172 -7.80 -12.82 -3.05
C LEU A 172 -6.95 -11.79 -2.30
N CYS A 173 -5.69 -11.61 -2.70
CA CYS A 173 -4.83 -10.54 -2.20
C CYS A 173 -5.43 -9.14 -2.47
N ALA A 174 -6.01 -8.90 -3.66
CA ALA A 174 -6.65 -7.62 -3.98
C ALA A 174 -7.82 -7.31 -3.02
N PHE A 175 -8.61 -8.31 -2.62
CA PHE A 175 -9.61 -8.15 -1.55
C PHE A 175 -8.95 -7.86 -0.19
N GLY A 176 -7.84 -8.51 0.12
CA GLY A 176 -7.06 -8.25 1.33
C GLY A 176 -6.57 -6.80 1.40
N TYR A 177 -6.00 -6.26 0.33
CA TYR A 177 -5.60 -4.86 0.25
C TYR A 177 -6.78 -3.89 0.28
N THR A 178 -7.90 -4.26 -0.34
CA THR A 178 -9.14 -3.47 -0.23
C THR A 178 -9.58 -3.35 1.23
N LEU A 179 -9.61 -4.47 1.95
CA LEU A 179 -9.92 -4.48 3.38
C LEU A 179 -8.93 -3.61 4.17
N HIS A 180 -7.63 -3.76 3.91
CA HIS A 180 -6.58 -2.98 4.55
C HIS A 180 -6.76 -1.47 4.35
N ILE A 181 -7.02 -1.02 3.11
CA ILE A 181 -7.28 0.39 2.78
C ILE A 181 -8.50 0.93 3.56
N LEU A 182 -9.58 0.16 3.63
CA LEU A 182 -10.81 0.56 4.33
C LEU A 182 -10.64 0.58 5.86
N VAL A 183 -9.86 -0.34 6.40
CA VAL A 183 -9.52 -0.37 7.84
C VAL A 183 -8.64 0.82 8.20
N ILE A 184 -7.61 1.14 7.40
CA ILE A 184 -6.81 2.36 7.57
C ILE A 184 -7.72 3.59 7.60
N ASP A 185 -8.59 3.74 6.60
CA ASP A 185 -9.50 4.89 6.50
C ASP A 185 -10.39 5.05 7.74
N HIS A 186 -10.80 3.95 8.35
CA HIS A 186 -11.61 3.98 9.57
C HIS A 186 -10.80 4.45 10.80
N PHE A 187 -9.55 4.01 10.94
CA PHE A 187 -8.79 4.26 12.16
C PHE A 187 -7.90 5.50 12.12
N THR A 188 -7.41 5.93 10.94
CA THR A 188 -6.50 7.08 10.81
C THR A 188 -7.07 8.40 11.31
N GLN A 189 -8.41 8.49 11.37
CA GLN A 189 -9.10 9.67 11.92
C GLN A 189 -9.04 9.73 13.46
N LYS A 190 -8.70 8.64 14.12
CA LYS A 190 -8.82 8.45 15.57
C LYS A 190 -7.49 8.27 16.28
N VAL A 191 -6.45 7.88 15.54
CA VAL A 191 -5.17 7.48 16.12
C VAL A 191 -3.98 8.01 15.34
N ASP A 192 -2.80 7.99 15.99
CA ASP A 192 -1.53 8.33 15.35
C ASP A 192 -1.16 7.28 14.29
N GLY A 193 -1.04 7.74 13.03
CA GLY A 193 -0.79 6.87 11.90
C GLY A 193 0.57 6.16 11.94
N ILE A 194 1.61 6.79 12.49
CA ILE A 194 2.96 6.19 12.57
C ILE A 194 2.98 5.09 13.61
N LYS A 195 2.38 5.33 14.78
CA LYS A 195 2.26 4.31 15.84
C LYS A 195 1.38 3.15 15.40
N MET A 196 0.28 3.44 14.68
CA MET A 196 -0.58 2.42 14.10
C MET A 196 0.17 1.57 13.07
N SER A 197 0.99 2.20 12.20
CA SER A 197 1.84 1.49 11.24
C SER A 197 2.86 0.57 11.93
N CYS A 198 3.45 1.00 13.03
CA CYS A 198 4.37 0.18 13.80
C CYS A 198 3.70 -1.10 14.34
N ILE A 199 2.50 -0.98 14.92
CA ILE A 199 1.74 -2.12 15.44
C ILE A 199 1.29 -3.05 14.30
N GLN A 200 0.86 -2.51 13.16
CA GLN A 200 0.46 -3.32 12.02
C GLN A 200 1.62 -4.18 11.49
N PHE A 201 2.85 -3.63 11.42
CA PHE A 201 3.99 -4.42 10.94
C PHE A 201 4.45 -5.47 11.95
N LEU A 202 4.38 -5.18 13.26
CA LEU A 202 4.60 -6.21 14.26
C LEU A 202 3.57 -7.35 14.13
N THR A 203 2.28 -7.01 13.97
CA THR A 203 1.21 -7.99 13.80
C THR A 203 1.42 -8.82 12.52
N CYS A 204 1.75 -8.17 11.40
CA CYS A 204 2.04 -8.83 10.13
C CYS A 204 3.25 -9.77 10.26
N ALA A 205 4.32 -9.32 10.91
CA ALA A 205 5.52 -10.12 11.15
C ALA A 205 5.23 -11.37 11.99
N VAL A 206 4.46 -11.21 13.07
CA VAL A 206 4.09 -12.34 13.96
C VAL A 206 3.23 -13.37 13.20
N ILE A 207 2.20 -12.92 12.46
CA ILE A 207 1.35 -13.83 11.70
C ILE A 207 2.16 -14.56 10.63
N SER A 208 2.98 -13.84 9.85
CA SER A 208 3.80 -14.44 8.81
C SER A 208 4.87 -15.37 9.39
N ALA A 209 5.45 -15.05 10.57
CA ALA A 209 6.41 -15.91 11.25
C ALA A 209 5.76 -17.21 11.75
N VAL A 210 4.54 -17.15 12.28
CA VAL A 210 3.80 -18.35 12.67
C VAL A 210 3.53 -19.24 11.44
N LEU A 211 3.10 -18.66 10.34
CA LEU A 211 2.87 -19.40 9.08
C LEU A 211 4.18 -19.97 8.51
N MET A 212 5.27 -19.22 8.60
CA MET A 212 6.61 -19.68 8.22
C MET A 212 7.01 -20.92 9.00
N LEU A 213 6.84 -20.91 10.33
CA LEU A 213 7.21 -22.05 11.19
C LEU A 213 6.36 -23.30 10.93
N ILE A 214 5.14 -23.13 10.40
CA ILE A 214 4.23 -24.25 10.10
C ILE A 214 4.48 -24.83 8.70
N PHE A 215 4.72 -23.97 7.71
CA PHE A 215 4.71 -24.36 6.30
C PHE A 215 6.06 -24.27 5.59
N GLU A 216 7.02 -23.56 6.16
CA GLU A 216 8.34 -23.34 5.57
C GLU A 216 9.44 -23.65 6.58
N HIS A 217 10.59 -24.11 6.10
CA HIS A 217 11.74 -24.42 6.95
C HIS A 217 13.00 -23.77 6.38
N PRO A 218 13.07 -22.41 6.35
CA PRO A 218 14.16 -21.71 5.73
C PRO A 218 15.48 -21.93 6.48
N THR A 219 16.57 -22.10 5.74
CA THR A 219 17.92 -22.08 6.28
C THR A 219 18.57 -20.72 6.14
N TRP A 220 19.63 -20.45 6.86
CA TRP A 220 20.40 -19.23 6.70
C TRP A 220 21.00 -19.10 5.29
N ALA A 221 21.32 -20.22 4.64
CA ALA A 221 21.82 -20.24 3.28
C ALA A 221 20.78 -19.72 2.27
N ASP A 222 19.50 -20.01 2.49
CA ASP A 222 18.39 -19.56 1.65
C ASP A 222 18.09 -18.06 1.88
N ILE A 223 18.21 -17.58 3.12
CA ILE A 223 17.90 -16.18 3.48
C ILE A 223 19.01 -15.23 3.03
N THR A 224 20.27 -15.65 3.11
CA THR A 224 21.43 -14.76 2.85
C THR A 224 21.39 -14.07 1.49
N PRO A 225 21.05 -14.73 0.36
CA PRO A 225 20.94 -14.07 -0.94
C PRO A 225 19.84 -13.01 -0.98
N CYS A 226 18.81 -13.13 -0.12
CA CYS A 226 17.66 -12.24 -0.09
C CYS A 226 17.81 -11.04 0.87
N ILE A 227 18.89 -10.93 1.63
CA ILE A 227 19.08 -9.89 2.65
C ILE A 227 18.90 -8.49 2.05
N GLY A 228 19.46 -8.21 0.88
CA GLY A 228 19.31 -6.91 0.21
C GLY A 228 17.84 -6.59 -0.10
N SER A 229 17.12 -7.54 -0.68
CA SER A 229 15.68 -7.41 -0.97
C SER A 229 14.85 -7.26 0.30
N ILE A 230 15.13 -8.05 1.34
CA ILE A 230 14.44 -7.97 2.64
C ILE A 230 14.65 -6.59 3.28
N LEU A 231 15.89 -6.08 3.31
CA LEU A 231 16.19 -4.77 3.87
C LEU A 231 15.54 -3.65 3.06
N TYR A 232 15.65 -3.69 1.73
CA TYR A 232 15.03 -2.70 0.86
C TYR A 232 13.51 -2.66 1.05
N VAL A 233 12.84 -3.81 0.93
CA VAL A 233 11.39 -3.89 1.07
C VAL A 233 10.96 -3.64 2.53
N GLY A 234 11.73 -4.08 3.51
CA GLY A 234 11.44 -3.86 4.92
C GLY A 234 11.51 -2.38 5.31
N VAL A 235 12.59 -1.68 4.96
CA VAL A 235 12.77 -0.27 5.34
C VAL A 235 11.90 0.64 4.47
N PHE A 236 12.03 0.54 3.14
CA PHE A 236 11.37 1.51 2.26
C PHE A 236 9.92 1.16 1.98
N SER A 237 9.61 -0.09 1.60
CA SER A 237 8.23 -0.49 1.31
C SER A 237 7.41 -0.60 2.60
N SER A 238 7.87 -1.37 3.58
CA SER A 238 7.13 -1.58 4.83
C SER A 238 7.23 -0.37 5.77
N GLY A 239 8.42 0.14 6.03
CA GLY A 239 8.62 1.27 6.95
C GLY A 239 8.10 2.58 6.39
N VAL A 240 8.58 3.01 5.24
CA VAL A 240 8.28 4.34 4.68
C VAL A 240 6.97 4.36 3.91
N ALA A 241 6.80 3.51 2.88
CA ALA A 241 5.69 3.64 1.95
C ALA A 241 4.32 3.40 2.61
N TYR A 242 4.15 2.34 3.40
CA TYR A 242 2.89 2.11 4.13
C TYR A 242 2.59 3.21 5.16
N THR A 243 3.62 3.78 5.79
CA THR A 243 3.42 4.92 6.68
C THR A 243 2.94 6.15 5.91
N LEU A 244 3.53 6.44 4.75
CA LEU A 244 3.08 7.51 3.87
C LEU A 244 1.66 7.27 3.37
N GLN A 245 1.28 6.03 3.04
CA GLN A 245 -0.10 5.66 2.71
C GLN A 245 -1.05 5.99 3.85
N ILE A 246 -0.75 5.57 5.08
CA ILE A 246 -1.59 5.83 6.26
C ILE A 246 -1.76 7.33 6.47
N LEU A 247 -0.67 8.09 6.39
CA LEU A 247 -0.70 9.54 6.53
C LEU A 247 -1.47 10.24 5.41
N ALA A 248 -1.41 9.71 4.18
CA ALA A 248 -2.16 10.23 3.04
C ALA A 248 -3.66 9.95 3.15
N GLN A 249 -4.04 8.78 3.68
CA GLN A 249 -5.44 8.40 3.84
C GLN A 249 -6.16 9.22 4.93
N LYS A 250 -5.42 9.81 5.87
CA LYS A 250 -6.01 10.71 6.86
C LYS A 250 -6.63 11.91 6.15
N ASP A 251 -7.92 12.12 6.38
CA ASP A 251 -8.73 13.20 5.80
C ASP A 251 -8.86 13.15 4.26
N SER A 252 -8.62 11.96 3.65
CA SER A 252 -8.69 11.75 2.20
C SER A 252 -9.80 10.76 1.84
N ASN A 253 -10.25 10.81 0.57
CA ASN A 253 -11.14 9.78 0.05
C ASN A 253 -10.33 8.53 -0.30
N PRO A 254 -10.62 7.36 0.29
CA PRO A 254 -9.85 6.13 0.07
C PRO A 254 -9.82 5.69 -1.40
N THR A 255 -10.86 5.98 -2.19
CA THR A 255 -10.90 5.69 -3.64
C THR A 255 -9.87 6.51 -4.41
N ILE A 256 -9.71 7.80 -4.08
CA ILE A 256 -8.70 8.66 -4.72
C ILE A 256 -7.30 8.20 -4.34
N VAL A 257 -7.09 7.86 -3.07
CA VAL A 257 -5.78 7.34 -2.62
C VAL A 257 -5.48 6.01 -3.31
N ALA A 258 -6.44 5.08 -3.40
CA ALA A 258 -6.28 3.81 -4.11
C ALA A 258 -5.89 4.01 -5.59
N LEU A 259 -6.51 4.99 -6.26
CA LEU A 259 -6.18 5.32 -7.64
C LEU A 259 -4.77 5.92 -7.79
N LEU A 260 -4.33 6.76 -6.85
CA LEU A 260 -2.96 7.27 -6.84
C LEU A 260 -1.93 6.15 -6.59
N LEU A 261 -2.24 5.25 -5.67
CA LEU A 261 -1.41 4.08 -5.36
C LEU A 261 -1.28 3.14 -6.56
N SER A 262 -2.32 3.04 -7.42
CA SER A 262 -2.28 2.18 -8.61
C SER A 262 -1.18 2.56 -9.62
N LEU A 263 -0.58 3.77 -9.50
CA LEU A 263 0.63 4.13 -10.24
C LEU A 263 1.83 3.22 -9.92
N GLU A 264 1.76 2.39 -8.88
CA GLU A 264 2.78 1.39 -8.59
C GLU A 264 3.07 0.49 -9.79
N SER A 265 2.05 0.18 -10.60
CA SER A 265 2.22 -0.62 -11.83
C SER A 265 3.01 0.14 -12.90
N VAL A 266 2.82 1.45 -13.03
CA VAL A 266 3.60 2.31 -13.93
C VAL A 266 5.05 2.36 -13.47
N PHE A 267 5.28 2.62 -12.18
CA PHE A 267 6.63 2.65 -11.62
C PHE A 267 7.30 1.28 -11.62
N GLY A 268 6.51 0.19 -11.50
CA GLY A 268 6.99 -1.18 -11.66
C GLY A 268 7.54 -1.44 -13.06
N ALA A 269 6.79 -1.06 -14.10
CA ALA A 269 7.22 -1.18 -15.49
C ALA A 269 8.48 -0.34 -15.78
N VAL A 270 8.52 0.90 -15.28
CA VAL A 270 9.70 1.78 -15.41
C VAL A 270 10.91 1.17 -14.68
N SER A 271 10.71 0.61 -13.49
CA SER A 271 11.78 -0.06 -12.73
C SER A 271 12.28 -1.30 -13.44
N GLY A 272 11.40 -2.12 -14.04
CA GLY A 272 11.76 -3.26 -14.87
C GLY A 272 12.62 -2.83 -16.07
N ALA A 273 12.23 -1.75 -16.75
CA ALA A 273 13.00 -1.21 -17.87
C ALA A 273 14.40 -0.72 -17.45
N ILE A 274 14.51 -0.06 -16.28
CA ILE A 274 15.79 0.50 -15.81
C ILE A 274 16.71 -0.59 -15.22
N PHE A 275 16.19 -1.45 -14.35
CA PHE A 275 17.03 -2.39 -13.58
C PHE A 275 17.19 -3.75 -14.25
N LEU A 276 16.16 -4.20 -15.00
CA LEU A 276 16.18 -5.49 -15.70
C LEU A 276 16.40 -5.32 -17.22
N HIS A 277 16.60 -4.08 -17.69
CA HIS A 277 16.76 -3.75 -19.11
C HIS A 277 15.63 -4.27 -20.01
N GLU A 278 14.41 -4.37 -19.45
CA GLU A 278 13.22 -4.76 -20.21
C GLU A 278 12.83 -3.66 -21.20
N THR A 279 12.43 -4.03 -22.41
CA THR A 279 11.92 -3.08 -23.40
C THR A 279 10.42 -2.91 -23.24
N MET A 280 9.96 -1.68 -23.14
CA MET A 280 8.53 -1.38 -23.08
C MET A 280 7.93 -1.42 -24.49
N THR A 281 6.83 -2.12 -24.65
CA THR A 281 6.03 -2.14 -25.88
C THR A 281 5.18 -0.89 -26.02
N GLY A 282 4.72 -0.59 -27.25
CA GLY A 282 3.78 0.53 -27.47
C GLY A 282 2.47 0.38 -26.67
N LYS A 283 2.00 -0.87 -26.46
CA LYS A 283 0.81 -1.16 -25.63
C LYS A 283 1.05 -0.79 -24.16
N GLU A 284 2.21 -1.10 -23.60
CA GLU A 284 2.57 -0.75 -22.23
C GLU A 284 2.71 0.77 -22.05
N LEU A 285 3.26 1.46 -23.06
CA LEU A 285 3.35 2.93 -23.04
C LEU A 285 1.98 3.59 -23.03
N ILE A 286 1.03 3.10 -23.88
CA ILE A 286 -0.36 3.55 -23.87
C ILE A 286 -0.98 3.29 -22.48
N GLY A 287 -0.71 2.14 -21.87
CA GLY A 287 -1.16 1.82 -20.52
C GLY A 287 -0.70 2.85 -19.48
N CYS A 288 0.57 3.20 -19.49
CA CYS A 288 1.13 4.25 -18.61
C CYS A 288 0.41 5.60 -18.81
N VAL A 289 0.18 6.02 -20.04
CA VAL A 289 -0.51 7.29 -20.36
C VAL A 289 -1.95 7.26 -19.84
N LEU A 290 -2.69 6.16 -20.05
CA LEU A 290 -4.06 6.02 -19.55
C LEU A 290 -4.12 6.08 -18.02
N MET A 291 -3.16 5.45 -17.33
CA MET A 291 -3.06 5.50 -15.86
C MET A 291 -2.82 6.93 -15.36
N LEU A 292 -1.90 7.67 -16.00
CA LEU A 292 -1.64 9.06 -15.64
C LEU A 292 -2.87 9.95 -15.87
N ILE A 293 -3.57 9.77 -17.00
CA ILE A 293 -4.83 10.50 -17.27
C ILE A 293 -5.88 10.18 -16.23
N ALA A 294 -6.04 8.90 -15.85
CA ALA A 294 -6.99 8.46 -14.83
C ALA A 294 -6.72 9.15 -13.48
N VAL A 295 -5.47 9.19 -13.06
CA VAL A 295 -5.04 9.84 -11.81
C VAL A 295 -5.32 11.35 -11.83
N VAL A 296 -4.97 12.03 -12.92
CA VAL A 296 -5.22 13.48 -13.07
C VAL A 296 -6.73 13.78 -13.06
N LEU A 297 -7.52 12.99 -13.80
CA LEU A 297 -8.98 13.16 -13.87
C LEU A 297 -9.64 13.00 -12.49
N ALA A 298 -9.18 12.07 -11.68
CA ALA A 298 -9.70 11.85 -10.32
C ALA A 298 -9.44 13.03 -9.37
N GLN A 299 -8.44 13.86 -9.64
CA GLN A 299 -8.09 15.02 -8.83
C GLN A 299 -8.92 16.28 -9.21
N ILE A 300 -9.63 16.26 -10.32
CA ILE A 300 -10.44 17.40 -10.75
C ILE A 300 -11.68 17.50 -9.85
N PRO A 301 -11.89 18.63 -9.15
CA PRO A 301 -13.07 18.80 -8.32
C PRO A 301 -14.32 18.98 -9.19
N PHE A 302 -15.10 17.91 -9.36
CA PHE A 302 -16.42 18.03 -9.98
C PHE A 302 -17.42 18.50 -8.92
N PRO A 303 -18.16 19.60 -9.14
CA PRO A 303 -19.17 20.07 -8.23
C PRO A 303 -20.30 19.04 -8.15
N LEU A 304 -20.39 18.31 -7.06
CA LEU A 304 -21.59 17.52 -6.74
C LEU A 304 -22.74 18.52 -6.65
N LYS A 305 -23.74 18.43 -7.54
CA LYS A 305 -24.96 19.23 -7.45
C LYS A 305 -25.50 19.11 -6.03
N LYS A 306 -25.45 20.19 -5.24
CA LYS A 306 -26.18 20.27 -3.99
C LYS A 306 -27.64 20.01 -4.33
N LYS A 307 -28.25 18.95 -3.80
CA LYS A 307 -29.71 18.81 -3.84
C LYS A 307 -30.26 20.11 -3.26
N ALA A 308 -31.00 20.88 -4.07
CA ALA A 308 -31.76 22.00 -3.58
C ALA A 308 -32.63 21.47 -2.42
N LYS A 309 -32.48 22.06 -1.25
CA LYS A 309 -33.45 21.88 -0.19
C LYS A 309 -34.75 22.44 -0.75
N THR A 310 -35.65 21.57 -1.17
CA THR A 310 -37.08 21.94 -1.34
C THR A 310 -37.56 22.40 0.01
N ALA A 311 -37.92 23.66 0.04
CA ALA A 311 -38.58 24.35 1.17
C ALA A 311 -39.94 23.71 1.48
#